data_ca8e57c502e59c94fde66a45543d42e6
#
_entry.id   ca8e57c502e59c94fde66a45543d42e6
#
_cell.length_a   1.000
_cell.length_b   1.000
_cell.length_c   1.000
_cell.angle_alpha   90.00
_cell.angle_beta   90.00
_cell.angle_gamma   90.00
#
_symmetry.space_group_name_H-M   'P 1'
#
loop_
_entity.id
_entity.type
_entity.pdbx_description
1 polymer ?
#
loop_
_entity_poly.entity_id
_entity_poly.type
_entity_poly.pdbx_seq_one_letter_code
_entity_poly.pdbx_strand_id
1 'polypeptide(L)'
;MKAIVYHKYGTTEQLRIEDVNTPIPNENEIRIKIYAVSINDWDLGLLNGKPFANRMLSGLFKPSKKILGSDISGVVDSVGSKVIKYKVGDKVYGDLSDKWGGFAEYVCATVDKVHNIPEGMEFEEAAAIPQAAMLAVQGLIDEGKIQKGQKLLINGAGGGVGTYGVQIAKHYAMEVTGVDIGSKLQMLKNIGYDKVLDYNEVDFTETGDLYDIILDTKTNRPISKYLKCLKPGGSYIIVGGDNSKILKLFALSKWISKRSGMRIRIVMLKTNKDLPYINELFEAGKLQSIIDEHRFTLEETKEAMKFYESSTFHGKVVITVCNDVQKDQ
;
A
#
# COMPACT_ATOMS: atom_id res chain seq x y z
N MET A 1 -14.80 9.48 20.91
CA MET A 1 -14.81 8.72 19.66
C MET A 1 -14.27 7.33 19.88
N LYS A 2 -14.77 6.35 19.13
CA LYS A 2 -14.20 5.00 19.14
C LYS A 2 -12.88 4.95 18.36
N ALA A 3 -11.91 4.17 18.88
CA ALA A 3 -10.66 3.90 18.22
C ALA A 3 -10.14 2.50 18.59
N ILE A 4 -9.37 1.90 17.68
CA ILE A 4 -8.63 0.68 17.97
C ILE A 4 -7.23 1.06 18.44
N VAL A 5 -6.96 0.76 19.71
CA VAL A 5 -5.72 1.13 20.38
C VAL A 5 -4.89 -0.08 20.77
N TYR A 6 -3.58 0.13 20.89
CA TYR A 6 -2.66 -0.84 21.50
C TYR A 6 -1.67 -0.13 22.42
N HIS A 7 -1.36 -0.74 23.53
CA HIS A 7 -0.49 -0.17 24.57
C HIS A 7 0.85 -0.90 24.69
N LYS A 8 0.97 -2.07 24.06
CA LYS A 8 2.16 -2.92 24.06
C LYS A 8 2.38 -3.51 22.68
N TYR A 9 3.63 -3.67 22.31
CA TYR A 9 4.00 -4.44 21.11
C TYR A 9 3.59 -5.90 21.24
N GLY A 10 3.14 -6.51 20.16
CA GLY A 10 2.76 -7.92 20.14
C GLY A 10 1.94 -8.27 18.90
N THR A 11 1.12 -9.30 19.03
CA THR A 11 0.22 -9.75 17.96
C THR A 11 -1.07 -8.92 17.94
N THR A 12 -1.95 -9.22 17.03
CA THR A 12 -3.30 -8.63 16.92
C THR A 12 -4.12 -8.75 18.22
N GLU A 13 -3.72 -9.66 19.13
CA GLU A 13 -4.31 -9.79 20.48
C GLU A 13 -4.07 -8.57 21.39
N GLN A 14 -3.20 -7.64 21.00
CA GLN A 14 -2.98 -6.39 21.75
C GLN A 14 -3.97 -5.28 21.38
N LEU A 15 -4.69 -5.45 20.27
CA LEU A 15 -5.68 -4.48 19.80
C LEU A 15 -6.92 -4.48 20.72
N ARG A 16 -7.40 -3.30 21.08
CA ARG A 16 -8.60 -3.07 21.89
C ARG A 16 -9.38 -1.91 21.31
N ILE A 17 -10.70 -2.01 21.36
CA ILE A 17 -11.56 -0.87 21.10
C ILE A 17 -11.67 -0.05 22.39
N GLU A 18 -11.45 1.25 22.30
CA GLU A 18 -11.54 2.19 23.42
C GLU A 18 -12.24 3.47 22.99
N ASP A 19 -12.91 4.11 23.95
CA ASP A 19 -13.38 5.47 23.81
C ASP A 19 -12.26 6.44 24.14
N VAL A 20 -11.86 7.24 23.16
CA VAL A 20 -10.80 8.25 23.28
C VAL A 20 -11.34 9.64 22.96
N ASN A 21 -10.62 10.68 23.38
CA ASN A 21 -11.01 12.04 23.03
C ASN A 21 -10.96 12.25 21.52
N THR A 22 -12.01 12.87 20.98
CA THR A 22 -12.01 13.30 19.57
C THR A 22 -10.93 14.36 19.37
N PRO A 23 -10.02 14.22 18.40
CA PRO A 23 -8.94 15.17 18.22
C PRO A 23 -9.47 16.52 17.72
N ILE A 24 -8.80 17.58 18.14
CA ILE A 24 -9.10 18.96 17.72
C ILE A 24 -8.01 19.38 16.73
N PRO A 25 -8.36 19.85 15.52
CA PRO A 25 -7.36 20.25 14.53
C PRO A 25 -6.61 21.52 15.00
N ASN A 26 -5.30 21.52 14.80
CA ASN A 26 -4.47 22.73 14.93
C ASN A 26 -4.83 23.73 13.83
N GLU A 27 -4.25 24.93 13.90
CA GLU A 27 -4.52 26.02 12.95
C GLU A 27 -4.29 25.66 11.46
N ASN A 28 -3.38 24.71 11.16
CA ASN A 28 -3.04 24.25 9.80
C ASN A 28 -3.55 22.83 9.49
N GLU A 29 -4.39 22.26 10.36
CA GLU A 29 -4.90 20.90 10.20
C GLU A 29 -6.39 20.89 9.86
N ILE A 30 -6.82 19.81 9.27
CA ILE A 30 -8.22 19.44 9.11
C ILE A 30 -8.51 18.22 9.99
N ARG A 31 -9.72 18.16 10.53
CA ARG A 31 -10.26 16.93 11.12
C ARG A 31 -11.10 16.21 10.07
N ILE A 32 -10.86 14.92 9.92
CA ILE A 32 -11.52 14.07 8.95
C ILE A 32 -12.36 13.06 9.71
N LYS A 33 -13.66 12.99 9.43
CA LYS A 33 -14.52 11.85 9.79
C LYS A 33 -14.15 10.72 8.84
N ILE A 34 -13.60 9.62 9.37
CA ILE A 34 -13.12 8.51 8.57
C ILE A 34 -14.31 7.64 8.14
N TYR A 35 -14.38 7.32 6.85
CA TYR A 35 -15.35 6.40 6.28
C TYR A 35 -14.73 5.04 5.98
N ALA A 36 -13.49 5.01 5.50
CA ALA A 36 -12.78 3.77 5.29
C ALA A 36 -11.27 3.93 5.57
N VAL A 37 -10.63 2.83 5.96
CA VAL A 37 -9.19 2.73 6.20
C VAL A 37 -8.69 1.39 5.69
N SER A 38 -7.55 1.35 4.99
CA SER A 38 -6.99 0.08 4.52
C SER A 38 -5.77 -0.35 5.32
N ILE A 39 -5.57 -1.66 5.42
CA ILE A 39 -4.46 -2.27 6.14
C ILE A 39 -3.23 -2.34 5.23
N ASN A 40 -2.05 -2.08 5.80
CA ASN A 40 -0.75 -2.18 5.16
C ASN A 40 0.24 -2.98 6.02
N ASP A 41 1.33 -3.46 5.40
CA ASP A 41 2.41 -4.19 6.10
C ASP A 41 3.02 -3.38 7.26
N TRP A 42 3.02 -2.04 7.14
CA TRP A 42 3.48 -1.14 8.17
C TRP A 42 2.66 -1.22 9.46
N ASP A 43 1.34 -1.43 9.34
CA ASP A 43 0.46 -1.57 10.52
C ASP A 43 0.88 -2.79 11.34
N LEU A 44 1.09 -3.94 10.69
CA LEU A 44 1.59 -5.15 11.34
C LEU A 44 3.01 -4.96 11.89
N GLY A 45 3.89 -4.33 11.13
CA GLY A 45 5.26 -4.05 11.53
C GLY A 45 5.34 -3.19 12.79
N LEU A 46 4.50 -2.17 12.91
CA LEU A 46 4.41 -1.31 14.09
C LEU A 46 3.75 -2.02 15.27
N LEU A 47 2.66 -2.74 15.04
CA LEU A 47 2.00 -3.52 16.08
C LEU A 47 2.94 -4.53 16.72
N ASN A 48 3.67 -5.28 15.88
CA ASN A 48 4.63 -6.27 16.35
C ASN A 48 5.93 -5.65 16.90
N GLY A 49 6.24 -4.40 16.55
CA GLY A 49 7.53 -3.76 16.82
C GLY A 49 8.70 -4.50 16.16
N LYS A 50 8.48 -5.07 14.98
CA LYS A 50 9.49 -5.82 14.21
C LYS A 50 9.53 -5.30 12.75
N PRO A 51 10.73 -5.14 12.16
CA PRO A 51 12.06 -5.29 12.82
C PRO A 51 12.26 -4.25 13.93
N PHE A 52 13.30 -4.42 14.75
CA PHE A 52 13.57 -3.53 15.89
C PHE A 52 13.65 -2.04 15.52
N ALA A 53 14.03 -1.74 14.28
CA ALA A 53 14.03 -0.37 13.75
C ALA A 53 12.63 0.30 13.85
N ASN A 54 11.52 -0.45 13.75
CA ASN A 54 10.17 0.08 13.93
C ASN A 54 9.97 0.62 15.35
N ARG A 55 10.59 0.03 16.36
CA ARG A 55 10.53 0.54 17.73
C ARG A 55 11.31 1.85 17.91
N MET A 56 12.37 2.05 17.13
CA MET A 56 13.09 3.35 17.14
C MET A 56 12.19 4.48 16.60
N LEU A 57 11.28 4.17 15.68
CA LEU A 57 10.35 5.14 15.08
C LEU A 57 9.07 5.33 15.90
N SER A 58 8.61 4.28 16.60
CA SER A 58 7.31 4.26 17.28
C SER A 58 7.39 4.12 18.79
N GLY A 59 8.60 4.18 19.38
CA GLY A 59 8.83 4.09 20.82
C GLY A 59 9.55 2.81 21.23
N LEU A 60 10.70 2.94 21.90
CA LEU A 60 11.63 1.84 22.15
C LEU A 60 11.03 0.71 23.02
N PHE A 61 10.35 1.06 24.09
CA PHE A 61 9.83 0.11 25.09
C PHE A 61 8.32 -0.12 24.97
N LYS A 62 7.59 0.91 24.57
CA LYS A 62 6.14 0.88 24.36
C LYS A 62 5.77 1.77 23.16
N PRO A 63 4.69 1.45 22.45
CA PRO A 63 4.29 2.27 21.31
C PRO A 63 3.94 3.70 21.74
N SER A 64 4.48 4.68 21.03
CA SER A 64 4.10 6.09 21.15
C SER A 64 2.88 6.40 20.30
N LYS A 65 2.77 5.74 19.14
CA LYS A 65 1.60 5.79 18.26
C LYS A 65 0.65 4.68 18.68
N LYS A 66 -0.44 5.04 19.34
CA LYS A 66 -1.36 4.07 19.95
C LYS A 66 -2.49 3.62 19.02
N ILE A 67 -2.75 4.36 17.97
CA ILE A 67 -3.77 4.07 16.96
C ILE A 67 -3.04 3.93 15.62
N LEU A 68 -3.19 2.79 14.96
CA LEU A 68 -2.60 2.49 13.65
C LEU A 68 -3.56 2.90 12.51
N GLY A 69 -3.30 2.43 11.30
CA GLY A 69 -4.03 2.81 10.10
C GLY A 69 -3.46 4.08 9.49
N SER A 70 -2.94 3.98 8.27
CA SER A 70 -2.36 5.12 7.56
C SER A 70 -3.16 5.55 6.34
N ASP A 71 -3.64 4.61 5.56
CA ASP A 71 -4.36 4.89 4.32
C ASP A 71 -5.84 5.08 4.62
N ILE A 72 -6.30 6.32 4.58
CA ILE A 72 -7.67 6.68 4.97
C ILE A 72 -8.42 7.36 3.83
N SER A 73 -9.75 7.31 3.94
CA SER A 73 -10.67 8.16 3.21
C SER A 73 -11.80 8.63 4.13
N GLY A 74 -12.34 9.79 3.84
CA GLY A 74 -13.40 10.35 4.68
C GLY A 74 -13.82 11.75 4.25
N VAL A 75 -14.56 12.41 5.15
CA VAL A 75 -15.11 13.74 4.93
C VAL A 75 -14.49 14.72 5.93
N VAL A 76 -14.10 15.89 5.45
CA VAL A 76 -13.62 16.97 6.31
C VAL A 76 -14.76 17.41 7.23
N ASP A 77 -14.57 17.25 8.52
CA ASP A 77 -15.55 17.55 9.56
C ASP A 77 -15.29 18.91 10.24
N SER A 78 -14.01 19.32 10.31
CA SER A 78 -13.60 20.59 10.89
C SER A 78 -12.29 21.06 10.28
N VAL A 79 -12.07 22.37 10.22
CA VAL A 79 -10.87 22.99 9.66
C VAL A 79 -10.21 23.94 10.65
N GLY A 80 -8.90 23.95 10.71
CA GLY A 80 -8.12 24.92 11.48
C GLY A 80 -8.18 26.33 10.88
N SER A 81 -7.90 27.33 11.68
CA SER A 81 -8.11 28.76 11.34
C SER A 81 -7.28 29.27 10.17
N LYS A 82 -6.19 28.60 9.80
CA LYS A 82 -5.32 28.95 8.65
C LYS A 82 -5.55 28.06 7.42
N VAL A 83 -6.47 27.13 7.48
CA VAL A 83 -6.77 26.25 6.34
C VAL A 83 -7.64 26.99 5.32
N ILE A 84 -7.15 27.06 4.09
CA ILE A 84 -7.86 27.65 2.94
C ILE A 84 -8.13 26.65 1.81
N LYS A 85 -7.39 25.51 1.79
CA LYS A 85 -7.45 24.52 0.71
C LYS A 85 -8.70 23.64 0.79
N TYR A 86 -9.20 23.38 1.98
CA TYR A 86 -10.32 22.48 2.24
C TYR A 86 -11.40 23.20 3.08
N LYS A 87 -12.63 22.72 2.92
CA LYS A 87 -13.81 23.15 3.70
C LYS A 87 -14.51 21.89 4.27
N VAL A 88 -15.36 22.12 5.27
CA VAL A 88 -16.24 21.10 5.82
C VAL A 88 -17.12 20.53 4.71
N GLY A 89 -17.22 19.20 4.64
CA GLY A 89 -17.95 18.46 3.61
C GLY A 89 -17.09 17.98 2.45
N ASP A 90 -15.84 18.43 2.30
CA ASP A 90 -14.95 17.94 1.25
C ASP A 90 -14.59 16.47 1.49
N LYS A 91 -14.72 15.63 0.45
CA LYS A 91 -14.30 14.22 0.47
C LYS A 91 -12.81 14.13 0.18
N VAL A 92 -12.06 13.48 1.08
CA VAL A 92 -10.59 13.43 1.02
C VAL A 92 -10.06 12.04 1.32
N TYR A 93 -8.87 11.74 0.80
CA TYR A 93 -8.13 10.51 1.09
C TYR A 93 -6.62 10.74 1.07
N GLY A 94 -5.86 9.87 1.72
CA GLY A 94 -4.41 9.97 1.72
C GLY A 94 -3.72 9.01 2.67
N ASP A 95 -2.39 9.03 2.62
CA ASP A 95 -1.49 8.29 3.51
C ASP A 95 -1.03 9.18 4.67
N LEU A 96 -1.40 8.78 5.89
CA LEU A 96 -1.07 9.44 7.15
C LEU A 96 0.07 8.72 7.90
N SER A 97 0.96 8.01 7.23
CA SER A 97 2.01 7.20 7.86
C SER A 97 3.06 7.99 8.65
N ASP A 98 3.04 9.31 8.62
CA ASP A 98 3.81 10.16 9.53
C ASP A 98 3.19 10.25 10.94
N LYS A 99 1.85 10.31 11.05
CA LYS A 99 1.11 10.44 12.32
C LYS A 99 0.33 9.20 12.71
N TRP A 100 -0.19 8.45 11.73
CA TRP A 100 -1.14 7.33 11.91
C TRP A 100 -2.49 7.81 12.46
N GLY A 101 -3.32 6.90 12.97
CA GLY A 101 -4.57 7.26 13.61
C GLY A 101 -5.83 6.88 12.81
N GLY A 102 -5.67 6.14 11.69
CA GLY A 102 -6.77 5.79 10.80
C GLY A 102 -7.73 4.74 11.36
N PHE A 103 -7.31 3.90 12.31
CA PHE A 103 -8.23 2.95 12.96
C PHE A 103 -9.04 3.63 14.06
N ALA A 104 -9.75 4.69 13.69
CA ALA A 104 -10.61 5.50 14.57
C ALA A 104 -11.71 6.20 13.76
N GLU A 105 -12.72 6.73 14.43
CA GLU A 105 -13.79 7.49 13.77
C GLU A 105 -13.31 8.84 13.21
N TYR A 106 -12.31 9.47 13.82
CA TYR A 106 -11.79 10.77 13.42
C TYR A 106 -10.26 10.81 13.52
N VAL A 107 -9.65 11.59 12.62
CA VAL A 107 -8.21 11.88 12.64
C VAL A 107 -7.96 13.34 12.25
N CYS A 108 -6.90 13.94 12.76
CA CYS A 108 -6.41 15.25 12.28
C CYS A 108 -5.18 15.08 11.39
N ALA A 109 -5.18 15.75 10.24
CA ALA A 109 -4.10 15.73 9.28
C ALA A 109 -3.80 17.14 8.76
N THR A 110 -2.54 17.40 8.38
CA THR A 110 -2.19 18.62 7.65
C THR A 110 -2.68 18.54 6.20
N VAL A 111 -2.95 19.68 5.60
CA VAL A 111 -3.57 19.80 4.27
C VAL A 111 -2.77 19.18 3.11
N ASP A 112 -1.47 18.97 3.31
CA ASP A 112 -0.57 18.32 2.33
C ASP A 112 -0.64 16.78 2.36
N LYS A 113 -1.29 16.20 3.37
CA LYS A 113 -1.39 14.74 3.57
C LYS A 113 -2.61 14.11 2.91
N VAL A 114 -3.46 14.90 2.32
CA VAL A 114 -4.67 14.41 1.67
C VAL A 114 -4.92 15.09 0.32
N HIS A 115 -5.69 14.40 -0.50
CA HIS A 115 -6.21 14.90 -1.78
C HIS A 115 -7.73 14.69 -1.84
N ASN A 116 -8.41 15.46 -2.68
CA ASN A 116 -9.83 15.25 -2.93
C ASN A 116 -10.05 13.88 -3.58
N ILE A 117 -11.12 13.21 -3.19
CA ILE A 117 -11.60 12.00 -3.84
C ILE A 117 -12.24 12.41 -5.17
N PRO A 118 -11.85 11.81 -6.31
CA PRO A 118 -12.49 12.06 -7.59
C PRO A 118 -13.98 11.71 -7.58
N GLU A 119 -14.75 12.37 -8.43
CA GLU A 119 -16.16 12.03 -8.62
C GLU A 119 -16.32 10.58 -9.08
N GLY A 120 -17.28 9.88 -8.50
CA GLY A 120 -17.54 8.46 -8.78
C GLY A 120 -16.63 7.46 -8.05
N MET A 121 -15.61 7.91 -7.29
CA MET A 121 -14.80 7.01 -6.47
C MET A 121 -15.42 6.87 -5.08
N GLU A 122 -15.65 5.63 -4.67
CA GLU A 122 -16.18 5.32 -3.34
C GLU A 122 -15.09 5.42 -2.24
N PHE A 123 -15.49 5.59 -0.98
CA PHE A 123 -14.54 5.74 0.12
C PHE A 123 -13.61 4.53 0.29
N GLU A 124 -14.15 3.32 0.15
CA GLU A 124 -13.37 2.08 0.25
C GLU A 124 -12.31 2.00 -0.87
N GLU A 125 -12.69 2.40 -2.09
CA GLU A 125 -11.75 2.46 -3.22
C GLU A 125 -10.65 3.49 -2.96
N ALA A 126 -11.03 4.67 -2.48
CA ALA A 126 -10.09 5.73 -2.16
C ALA A 126 -9.10 5.32 -1.04
N ALA A 127 -9.59 4.68 0.04
CA ALA A 127 -8.74 4.18 1.12
C ALA A 127 -7.78 3.06 0.67
N ALA A 128 -8.13 2.30 -0.37
CA ALA A 128 -7.30 1.22 -0.90
C ALA A 128 -6.08 1.72 -1.70
N ILE A 129 -6.10 2.97 -2.16
CA ILE A 129 -5.13 3.53 -3.12
C ILE A 129 -3.79 3.92 -2.49
N PRO A 130 -3.69 4.75 -1.41
CA PRO A 130 -2.54 5.60 -1.20
C PRO A 130 -1.21 4.86 -1.25
N GLN A 131 -0.91 4.03 -0.28
CA GLN A 131 0.41 3.40 -0.19
C GLN A 131 0.68 2.43 -1.34
N ALA A 132 -0.30 1.58 -1.66
CA ALA A 132 -0.13 0.52 -2.65
C ALA A 132 0.03 1.05 -4.07
N ALA A 133 -0.82 1.98 -4.49
CA ALA A 133 -0.74 2.56 -5.84
C ALA A 133 0.48 3.46 -5.99
N MET A 134 0.83 4.26 -4.95
CA MET A 134 2.04 5.08 -5.01
C MET A 134 3.32 4.24 -5.09
N LEU A 135 3.41 3.11 -4.35
CA LEU A 135 4.54 2.19 -4.48
C LEU A 135 4.64 1.61 -5.89
N ALA A 136 3.50 1.28 -6.52
CA ALA A 136 3.48 0.80 -7.89
C ALA A 136 3.92 1.90 -8.89
N VAL A 137 3.40 3.13 -8.76
CA VAL A 137 3.78 4.29 -9.58
C VAL A 137 5.27 4.58 -9.43
N GLN A 138 5.75 4.79 -8.21
CA GLN A 138 7.15 5.15 -7.96
C GLN A 138 8.10 4.00 -8.34
N GLY A 139 7.69 2.76 -8.10
CA GLY A 139 8.47 1.58 -8.52
C GLY A 139 8.60 1.48 -10.04
N LEU A 140 7.52 1.59 -10.76
CA LEU A 140 7.52 1.41 -12.21
C LEU A 140 7.99 2.66 -12.97
N ILE A 141 7.47 3.84 -12.61
CA ILE A 141 7.73 5.08 -13.35
C ILE A 141 9.01 5.75 -12.87
N ASP A 142 9.14 6.02 -11.54
CA ASP A 142 10.28 6.78 -11.01
C ASP A 142 11.56 5.96 -11.05
N GLU A 143 11.55 4.70 -10.59
CA GLU A 143 12.73 3.85 -10.49
C GLU A 143 12.92 2.94 -11.72
N GLY A 144 11.83 2.37 -12.23
CA GLY A 144 11.80 1.44 -13.35
C GLY A 144 12.02 2.11 -14.69
N LYS A 145 11.54 3.36 -14.84
CA LYS A 145 11.57 4.08 -16.12
C LYS A 145 10.93 3.27 -17.24
N ILE A 146 9.74 2.71 -16.94
CA ILE A 146 9.03 1.81 -17.85
C ILE A 146 8.82 2.41 -19.23
N GLN A 147 8.86 1.53 -20.24
CA GLN A 147 8.68 1.89 -21.65
C GLN A 147 7.72 0.91 -22.33
N LYS A 148 7.07 1.37 -23.38
CA LYS A 148 6.18 0.54 -24.21
C LYS A 148 6.89 -0.73 -24.71
N GLY A 149 6.18 -1.86 -24.60
CA GLY A 149 6.63 -3.16 -25.15
C GLY A 149 7.66 -3.89 -24.29
N GLN A 150 8.05 -3.34 -23.13
CA GLN A 150 8.91 -4.06 -22.19
C GLN A 150 8.17 -5.21 -21.52
N LYS A 151 8.93 -6.20 -21.02
CA LYS A 151 8.45 -7.33 -20.23
C LYS A 151 8.65 -7.06 -18.75
N LEU A 152 7.57 -7.12 -17.98
CA LEU A 152 7.55 -6.91 -16.54
C LEU A 152 7.18 -8.22 -15.83
N LEU A 153 7.92 -8.57 -14.77
CA LEU A 153 7.48 -9.55 -13.79
C LEU A 153 7.11 -8.84 -12.49
N ILE A 154 5.94 -9.18 -11.93
CA ILE A 154 5.52 -8.72 -10.59
C ILE A 154 5.46 -9.92 -9.65
N ASN A 155 6.33 -9.94 -8.63
CA ASN A 155 6.33 -10.95 -7.57
C ASN A 155 5.50 -10.46 -6.38
N GLY A 156 4.43 -11.18 -6.05
CA GLY A 156 3.36 -10.74 -5.14
C GLY A 156 2.26 -10.00 -5.91
N ALA A 157 1.88 -10.55 -7.05
CA ALA A 157 0.98 -9.98 -8.04
C ALA A 157 -0.45 -9.72 -7.52
N GLY A 158 -0.93 -10.55 -6.60
CA GLY A 158 -2.29 -10.49 -6.06
C GLY A 158 -2.47 -9.60 -4.84
N GLY A 159 -1.40 -8.95 -4.36
CA GLY A 159 -1.48 -7.93 -3.31
C GLY A 159 -1.74 -6.52 -3.86
N GLY A 160 -1.93 -5.53 -2.99
CA GLY A 160 -2.26 -4.17 -3.40
C GLY A 160 -1.30 -3.59 -4.43
N VAL A 161 0.01 -3.62 -4.18
CA VAL A 161 1.01 -3.08 -5.14
C VAL A 161 0.95 -3.79 -6.49
N GLY A 162 0.76 -5.13 -6.48
CA GLY A 162 0.72 -5.91 -7.72
C GLY A 162 -0.51 -5.62 -8.57
N THR A 163 -1.68 -5.46 -7.94
CA THR A 163 -2.94 -5.18 -8.64
C THR A 163 -2.95 -3.79 -9.27
N TYR A 164 -2.33 -2.78 -8.65
CA TYR A 164 -2.11 -1.48 -9.29
C TYR A 164 -0.97 -1.53 -10.32
N GLY A 165 0.09 -2.28 -10.03
CA GLY A 165 1.25 -2.39 -10.91
C GLY A 165 0.91 -2.91 -12.29
N VAL A 166 0.06 -3.94 -12.40
CA VAL A 166 -0.36 -4.46 -13.72
C VAL A 166 -1.15 -3.42 -14.50
N GLN A 167 -2.09 -2.71 -13.88
CA GLN A 167 -2.93 -1.71 -14.53
C GLN A 167 -2.07 -0.56 -15.07
N ILE A 168 -1.11 -0.06 -14.28
CA ILE A 168 -0.15 0.95 -14.71
C ILE A 168 0.69 0.41 -15.87
N ALA A 169 1.24 -0.79 -15.78
CA ALA A 169 2.05 -1.40 -16.83
C ALA A 169 1.25 -1.60 -18.14
N LYS A 170 -0.03 -1.99 -18.05
CA LYS A 170 -0.92 -2.12 -19.23
C LYS A 170 -1.21 -0.76 -19.87
N HIS A 171 -1.32 0.31 -19.09
CA HIS A 171 -1.42 1.67 -19.64
C HIS A 171 -0.20 2.03 -20.50
N TYR A 172 0.99 1.50 -20.17
CA TYR A 172 2.20 1.63 -20.96
C TYR A 172 2.40 0.51 -22.01
N ALA A 173 1.37 -0.29 -22.28
CA ALA A 173 1.39 -1.39 -23.24
C ALA A 173 2.56 -2.38 -23.02
N MET A 174 2.83 -2.74 -21.77
CA MET A 174 3.82 -3.75 -21.38
C MET A 174 3.21 -5.16 -21.42
N GLU A 175 4.08 -6.18 -21.59
CA GLU A 175 3.76 -7.58 -21.32
C GLU A 175 4.03 -7.89 -19.85
N VAL A 176 3.04 -8.36 -19.10
CA VAL A 176 3.12 -8.50 -17.63
C VAL A 176 2.94 -9.95 -17.18
N THR A 177 3.95 -10.49 -16.50
CA THR A 177 3.88 -11.77 -15.80
C THR A 177 3.66 -11.54 -14.31
N GLY A 178 2.62 -12.18 -13.75
CA GLY A 178 2.32 -12.16 -12.31
C GLY A 178 2.71 -13.46 -11.62
N VAL A 179 3.30 -13.36 -10.44
CA VAL A 179 3.62 -14.52 -9.58
C VAL A 179 2.87 -14.37 -8.26
N ASP A 180 2.03 -15.32 -7.92
CA ASP A 180 1.31 -15.39 -6.65
C ASP A 180 0.87 -16.83 -6.35
N ILE A 181 0.01 -17.04 -5.35
CA ILE A 181 -0.58 -18.35 -5.02
C ILE A 181 -1.71 -18.70 -5.98
N GLY A 182 -1.90 -20.00 -6.23
CA GLY A 182 -2.87 -20.53 -7.19
C GLY A 182 -4.29 -19.99 -7.05
N SER A 183 -4.78 -19.78 -5.82
CA SER A 183 -6.12 -19.23 -5.57
C SER A 183 -6.36 -17.82 -6.15
N LYS A 184 -5.30 -17.04 -6.40
CA LYS A 184 -5.39 -15.69 -6.94
C LYS A 184 -5.26 -15.60 -8.45
N LEU A 185 -4.82 -16.65 -9.13
CA LEU A 185 -4.45 -16.60 -10.55
C LEU A 185 -5.60 -16.22 -11.46
N GLN A 186 -6.84 -16.63 -11.15
CA GLN A 186 -7.99 -16.23 -11.96
C GLN A 186 -8.27 -14.73 -11.87
N MET A 187 -8.20 -14.17 -10.68
CA MET A 187 -8.32 -12.71 -10.48
C MET A 187 -7.21 -11.97 -11.23
N LEU A 188 -5.95 -12.46 -11.18
CA LEU A 188 -4.84 -11.86 -11.90
C LEU A 188 -5.07 -11.81 -13.41
N LYS A 189 -5.57 -12.89 -14.01
CA LYS A 189 -5.95 -12.90 -15.44
C LYS A 189 -7.02 -11.86 -15.74
N ASN A 190 -8.02 -11.75 -14.88
CA ASN A 190 -9.14 -10.83 -15.08
C ASN A 190 -8.71 -9.36 -15.03
N ILE A 191 -7.69 -9.02 -14.21
CA ILE A 191 -7.18 -7.64 -14.10
C ILE A 191 -6.08 -7.29 -15.11
N GLY A 192 -5.76 -8.22 -16.06
CA GLY A 192 -4.94 -7.92 -17.23
C GLY A 192 -3.51 -8.46 -17.23
N TYR A 193 -3.14 -9.40 -16.37
CA TYR A 193 -1.88 -10.13 -16.51
C TYR A 193 -1.88 -11.01 -17.76
N ASP A 194 -0.82 -10.93 -18.57
CA ASP A 194 -0.68 -11.75 -19.77
C ASP A 194 -0.27 -13.19 -19.43
N LYS A 195 0.56 -13.36 -18.40
CA LYS A 195 0.99 -14.66 -17.87
C LYS A 195 0.89 -14.66 -16.35
N VAL A 196 0.43 -15.76 -15.76
CA VAL A 196 0.36 -15.94 -14.30
C VAL A 196 1.00 -17.26 -13.89
N LEU A 197 1.74 -17.25 -12.78
CA LEU A 197 2.49 -18.38 -12.26
C LEU A 197 2.13 -18.59 -10.78
N ASP A 198 1.77 -19.84 -10.42
CA ASP A 198 1.69 -20.29 -9.03
C ASP A 198 3.10 -20.59 -8.51
N TYR A 199 3.55 -19.86 -7.50
CA TYR A 199 4.88 -20.07 -6.91
C TYR A 199 5.02 -21.42 -6.18
N ASN A 200 3.91 -22.13 -5.89
CA ASN A 200 3.93 -23.48 -5.32
C ASN A 200 4.22 -24.54 -6.39
N GLU A 201 3.90 -24.26 -7.65
CA GLU A 201 4.07 -25.20 -8.76
C GLU A 201 5.30 -24.86 -9.61
N VAL A 202 5.58 -23.56 -9.80
CA VAL A 202 6.62 -23.10 -10.71
C VAL A 202 7.54 -22.08 -10.04
N ASP A 203 8.83 -22.41 -9.93
CA ASP A 203 9.83 -21.38 -9.60
C ASP A 203 10.09 -20.51 -10.84
N PHE A 204 9.56 -19.30 -10.85
CA PHE A 204 9.72 -18.36 -11.97
C PHE A 204 11.20 -18.07 -12.30
N THR A 205 12.11 -18.31 -11.36
CA THR A 205 13.55 -18.08 -11.58
C THR A 205 14.23 -19.20 -12.37
N GLU A 206 13.51 -20.28 -12.66
CA GLU A 206 14.01 -21.45 -13.40
C GLU A 206 13.25 -21.67 -14.74
N THR A 207 12.32 -20.77 -15.10
CA THR A 207 11.56 -20.88 -16.38
C THR A 207 12.36 -20.52 -17.61
N GLY A 208 13.50 -19.82 -17.45
CA GLY A 208 14.29 -19.29 -18.57
C GLY A 208 13.75 -18.00 -19.18
N ASP A 209 12.59 -17.50 -18.70
CA ASP A 209 12.05 -16.21 -19.14
C ASP A 209 12.94 -15.05 -18.69
N LEU A 210 13.10 -14.05 -19.56
CA LEU A 210 13.87 -12.84 -19.27
C LEU A 210 13.00 -11.60 -19.32
N TYR A 211 13.13 -10.76 -18.28
CA TYR A 211 12.35 -9.55 -18.07
C TYR A 211 13.23 -8.30 -18.18
N ASP A 212 12.64 -7.22 -18.66
CA ASP A 212 13.25 -5.90 -18.62
C ASP A 212 13.22 -5.32 -17.21
N ILE A 213 12.13 -5.64 -16.47
CA ILE A 213 11.90 -5.15 -15.12
C ILE A 213 11.30 -6.27 -14.27
N ILE A 214 11.75 -6.36 -13.02
CA ILE A 214 11.12 -7.15 -11.96
C ILE A 214 10.71 -6.19 -10.85
N LEU A 215 9.41 -6.10 -10.57
CA LEU A 215 8.84 -5.41 -9.42
C LEU A 215 8.57 -6.44 -8.32
N ASP A 216 9.27 -6.32 -7.20
CA ASP A 216 9.24 -7.34 -6.13
C ASP A 216 8.69 -6.79 -4.82
N THR A 217 7.58 -7.36 -4.38
CA THR A 217 6.93 -7.05 -3.09
C THR A 217 7.28 -8.05 -2.00
N LYS A 218 8.00 -9.13 -2.32
CA LYS A 218 8.27 -10.25 -1.39
C LYS A 218 9.74 -10.36 -0.98
N THR A 219 10.67 -10.05 -1.86
CA THR A 219 12.13 -10.13 -1.64
C THR A 219 12.55 -11.43 -0.94
N ASN A 220 11.89 -12.54 -1.30
CA ASN A 220 12.00 -13.81 -0.57
C ASN A 220 13.10 -14.74 -1.09
N ARG A 221 13.74 -14.43 -2.24
CA ARG A 221 14.82 -15.22 -2.84
C ARG A 221 16.18 -14.53 -2.74
N PRO A 222 17.30 -15.24 -2.92
CA PRO A 222 18.61 -14.63 -3.10
C PRO A 222 18.65 -13.73 -4.34
N ILE A 223 19.36 -12.60 -4.27
CA ILE A 223 19.46 -11.63 -5.36
C ILE A 223 19.93 -12.27 -6.69
N SER A 224 20.84 -13.24 -6.63
CA SER A 224 21.35 -13.95 -7.80
C SER A 224 20.26 -14.63 -8.62
N LYS A 225 19.20 -15.10 -8.00
CA LYS A 225 18.04 -15.71 -8.67
C LYS A 225 17.28 -14.67 -9.49
N TYR A 226 17.01 -13.48 -8.92
CA TYR A 226 16.35 -12.38 -9.63
C TYR A 226 17.20 -11.87 -10.80
N LEU A 227 18.52 -11.72 -10.60
CA LEU A 227 19.41 -11.23 -11.66
C LEU A 227 19.48 -12.17 -12.87
N LYS A 228 19.31 -13.49 -12.68
CA LYS A 228 19.25 -14.47 -13.78
C LYS A 228 18.01 -14.28 -14.67
N CYS A 229 16.92 -13.72 -14.12
CA CYS A 229 15.68 -13.48 -14.85
C CYS A 229 15.64 -12.12 -15.54
N LEU A 230 16.70 -11.31 -15.42
CA LEU A 230 16.77 -10.00 -16.06
C LEU A 230 17.52 -10.07 -17.38
N LYS A 231 17.00 -9.36 -18.39
CA LYS A 231 17.77 -9.03 -19.60
C LYS A 231 18.97 -8.16 -19.25
N PRO A 232 20.03 -8.16 -20.07
CA PRO A 232 21.15 -7.23 -19.89
C PRO A 232 20.68 -5.78 -19.73
N GLY A 233 21.14 -5.09 -18.67
CA GLY A 233 20.71 -3.73 -18.35
C GLY A 233 19.32 -3.61 -17.69
N GLY A 234 18.66 -4.73 -17.42
CA GLY A 234 17.34 -4.76 -16.77
C GLY A 234 17.34 -4.24 -15.32
N SER A 235 16.16 -4.03 -14.76
CA SER A 235 15.97 -3.43 -13.44
C SER A 235 15.29 -4.38 -12.47
N TYR A 236 15.87 -4.56 -11.29
CA TYR A 236 15.25 -5.21 -10.13
C TYR A 236 14.82 -4.14 -9.13
N ILE A 237 13.51 -4.03 -8.93
CA ILE A 237 12.87 -2.98 -8.13
C ILE A 237 12.21 -3.61 -6.92
N ILE A 238 12.64 -3.20 -5.75
CA ILE A 238 12.20 -3.71 -4.45
C ILE A 238 11.25 -2.69 -3.84
N VAL A 239 10.02 -3.11 -3.55
CA VAL A 239 9.01 -2.28 -2.87
C VAL A 239 8.62 -2.83 -1.49
N GLY A 240 9.01 -4.05 -1.16
CA GLY A 240 8.71 -4.67 0.13
C GLY A 240 9.26 -6.08 0.27
N GLY A 241 8.92 -6.75 1.37
CA GLY A 241 9.26 -8.15 1.63
C GLY A 241 10.22 -8.36 2.79
N ASP A 242 11.17 -9.30 2.67
CA ASP A 242 12.11 -9.67 3.74
C ASP A 242 13.04 -8.51 4.11
N ASN A 243 12.77 -7.88 5.25
CA ASN A 243 13.53 -6.73 5.74
C ASN A 243 15.02 -7.00 5.89
N SER A 244 15.43 -8.24 6.23
CA SER A 244 16.84 -8.59 6.38
C SER A 244 17.59 -8.58 5.06
N LYS A 245 16.92 -9.04 4.00
CA LYS A 245 17.45 -9.01 2.63
C LYS A 245 17.45 -7.60 2.07
N ILE A 246 16.38 -6.83 2.30
CA ILE A 246 16.27 -5.43 1.88
C ILE A 246 17.41 -4.61 2.48
N LEU A 247 17.70 -4.74 3.79
CA LEU A 247 18.79 -4.02 4.45
C LEU A 247 20.16 -4.38 3.83
N LYS A 248 20.39 -5.66 3.55
CA LYS A 248 21.63 -6.10 2.87
C LYS A 248 21.73 -5.50 1.46
N LEU A 249 20.62 -5.49 0.72
CA LEU A 249 20.58 -4.93 -0.62
C LEU A 249 20.72 -3.41 -0.60
N PHE A 250 20.21 -2.73 0.41
CA PHE A 250 20.42 -1.29 0.58
C PHE A 250 21.92 -0.95 0.64
N ALA A 251 22.69 -1.73 1.40
CA ALA A 251 24.13 -1.54 1.52
C ALA A 251 24.91 -1.95 0.26
N LEU A 252 24.47 -3.01 -0.44
CA LEU A 252 25.25 -3.65 -1.50
C LEU A 252 24.76 -3.34 -2.93
N SER A 253 23.58 -2.72 -3.09
CA SER A 253 22.93 -2.54 -4.41
C SER A 253 23.82 -1.85 -5.44
N LYS A 254 24.55 -0.81 -5.06
CA LYS A 254 25.46 -0.08 -5.95
C LYS A 254 26.60 -0.98 -6.46
N TRP A 255 27.20 -1.75 -5.56
CA TRP A 255 28.29 -2.68 -5.90
C TRP A 255 27.79 -3.82 -6.78
N ILE A 256 26.66 -4.44 -6.44
CA ILE A 256 26.05 -5.51 -7.24
C ILE A 256 25.64 -4.98 -8.61
N SER A 257 25.03 -3.80 -8.70
CA SER A 257 24.66 -3.18 -9.97
C SER A 257 25.87 -2.96 -10.87
N LYS A 258 26.98 -2.43 -10.32
CA LYS A 258 28.21 -2.23 -11.09
C LYS A 258 28.79 -3.54 -11.61
N ARG A 259 28.75 -4.61 -10.80
CA ARG A 259 29.32 -5.92 -11.17
C ARG A 259 28.42 -6.70 -12.16
N SER A 260 27.11 -6.62 -12.01
CA SER A 260 26.18 -7.39 -12.84
C SER A 260 25.76 -6.68 -14.12
N GLY A 261 25.95 -5.36 -14.21
CA GLY A 261 25.39 -4.54 -15.29
C GLY A 261 23.87 -4.32 -15.18
N MET A 262 23.23 -4.83 -14.10
CA MET A 262 21.79 -4.67 -13.84
C MET A 262 21.54 -3.49 -12.90
N ARG A 263 20.35 -2.93 -12.93
CA ARG A 263 19.97 -1.84 -12.03
C ARG A 263 19.18 -2.41 -10.84
N ILE A 264 19.69 -2.19 -9.63
CA ILE A 264 18.98 -2.56 -8.38
C ILE A 264 18.49 -1.29 -7.72
N ARG A 265 17.19 -1.21 -7.45
CA ARG A 265 16.51 -0.05 -6.85
C ARG A 265 15.63 -0.48 -5.70
N ILE A 266 15.63 0.31 -4.64
CA ILE A 266 14.72 0.15 -3.50
C ILE A 266 13.85 1.38 -3.48
N VAL A 267 12.55 1.20 -3.56
CA VAL A 267 11.59 2.31 -3.54
C VAL A 267 11.51 2.87 -2.12
N MET A 268 11.85 4.15 -2.00
CA MET A 268 11.63 4.94 -0.79
C MET A 268 10.36 5.75 -1.00
N LEU A 269 9.25 5.28 -0.45
CA LEU A 269 7.94 5.87 -0.67
C LEU A 269 7.91 7.36 -0.31
N LYS A 270 7.52 8.18 -1.27
CA LYS A 270 7.18 9.59 -1.10
C LYS A 270 5.67 9.68 -0.98
N THR A 271 5.20 9.78 0.25
CA THR A 271 3.76 9.73 0.57
C THR A 271 2.99 10.85 -0.13
N ASN A 272 1.81 10.53 -0.63
CA ASN A 272 0.83 11.43 -1.27
C ASN A 272 1.30 12.17 -2.55
N LYS A 273 2.56 11.98 -2.98
CA LYS A 273 3.14 12.69 -4.14
C LYS A 273 2.38 12.44 -5.43
N ASP A 274 1.99 11.19 -5.67
CA ASP A 274 1.48 10.74 -6.98
C ASP A 274 -0.05 10.57 -6.99
N LEU A 275 -0.76 10.95 -5.90
CA LEU A 275 -2.22 10.86 -5.85
C LEU A 275 -2.92 11.65 -6.96
N PRO A 276 -2.46 12.85 -7.38
CA PRO A 276 -3.06 13.54 -8.53
C PRO A 276 -2.98 12.71 -9.82
N TYR A 277 -1.83 12.09 -10.11
CA TYR A 277 -1.68 11.23 -11.28
C TYR A 277 -2.54 9.96 -11.20
N ILE A 278 -2.69 9.40 -10.02
CA ILE A 278 -3.56 8.24 -9.78
C ILE A 278 -5.02 8.62 -10.00
N ASN A 279 -5.44 9.83 -9.59
CA ASN A 279 -6.77 10.37 -9.86
C ASN A 279 -7.02 10.49 -11.37
N GLU A 280 -6.07 11.01 -12.13
CA GLU A 280 -6.15 11.09 -13.60
C GLU A 280 -6.34 9.70 -14.24
N LEU A 281 -5.63 8.69 -13.74
CA LEU A 281 -5.80 7.31 -14.23
C LEU A 281 -7.16 6.73 -13.88
N PHE A 282 -7.68 7.01 -12.69
CA PHE A 282 -9.02 6.59 -12.27
C PHE A 282 -10.09 7.24 -13.15
N GLU A 283 -10.08 8.55 -13.29
CA GLU A 283 -11.03 9.33 -14.11
C GLU A 283 -11.00 8.90 -15.59
N ALA A 284 -9.84 8.48 -16.09
CA ALA A 284 -9.68 7.91 -17.43
C ALA A 284 -10.14 6.43 -17.53
N GLY A 285 -10.62 5.81 -16.45
CA GLY A 285 -11.00 4.40 -16.41
C GLY A 285 -9.82 3.43 -16.62
N LYS A 286 -8.60 3.87 -16.30
CA LYS A 286 -7.35 3.10 -16.47
C LYS A 286 -6.86 2.45 -15.18
N LEU A 287 -7.50 2.78 -14.05
CA LEU A 287 -7.14 2.27 -12.75
C LEU A 287 -8.38 2.10 -11.89
N GLN A 288 -8.50 0.96 -11.22
CA GLN A 288 -9.54 0.67 -10.25
C GLN A 288 -8.93 -0.04 -9.03
N SER A 289 -9.52 0.14 -7.88
CA SER A 289 -9.11 -0.55 -6.66
C SER A 289 -9.60 -1.99 -6.66
N ILE A 290 -8.69 -2.95 -6.47
CA ILE A 290 -9.06 -4.35 -6.22
C ILE A 290 -9.08 -4.53 -4.71
N ILE A 291 -10.29 -4.71 -4.17
CA ILE A 291 -10.54 -4.87 -2.74
C ILE A 291 -11.07 -6.28 -2.51
N ASP A 292 -10.58 -6.94 -1.46
CA ASP A 292 -11.07 -8.25 -1.06
C ASP A 292 -12.59 -8.21 -0.78
N GLU A 293 -13.26 -9.33 -1.04
CA GLU A 293 -14.72 -9.42 -0.83
C GLU A 293 -15.12 -9.41 0.66
N HIS A 294 -14.19 -9.81 1.56
CA HIS A 294 -14.43 -9.74 2.99
C HIS A 294 -14.53 -8.29 3.44
N ARG A 295 -15.63 -7.96 4.09
CA ARG A 295 -15.90 -6.64 4.65
C ARG A 295 -15.73 -6.67 6.15
N PHE A 296 -15.05 -5.67 6.70
CA PHE A 296 -14.79 -5.53 8.12
C PHE A 296 -15.23 -4.16 8.59
N THR A 297 -15.78 -4.10 9.80
CA THR A 297 -16.08 -2.85 10.51
C THR A 297 -14.88 -2.42 11.37
N LEU A 298 -14.93 -1.22 11.94
CA LEU A 298 -13.88 -0.74 12.84
C LEU A 298 -13.72 -1.69 14.06
N GLU A 299 -14.81 -2.21 14.59
CA GLU A 299 -14.82 -3.16 15.70
C GLU A 299 -14.11 -4.49 15.36
N GLU A 300 -14.14 -4.88 14.08
CA GLU A 300 -13.54 -6.10 13.55
C GLU A 300 -12.09 -5.91 13.06
N THR A 301 -11.45 -4.77 13.38
CA THR A 301 -10.05 -4.49 12.96
C THR A 301 -9.08 -5.61 13.35
N LYS A 302 -9.29 -6.24 14.50
CA LYS A 302 -8.45 -7.36 14.95
C LYS A 302 -8.56 -8.56 14.01
N GLU A 303 -9.76 -8.91 13.60
CA GLU A 303 -10.08 -9.98 12.65
C GLU A 303 -9.56 -9.64 11.26
N ALA A 304 -9.75 -8.39 10.82
CA ALA A 304 -9.22 -7.88 9.57
C ALA A 304 -7.69 -7.98 9.50
N MET A 305 -6.98 -7.62 10.58
CA MET A 305 -5.52 -7.72 10.64
C MET A 305 -5.05 -9.18 10.68
N LYS A 306 -5.77 -10.10 11.34
CA LYS A 306 -5.48 -11.55 11.26
C LYS A 306 -5.67 -12.08 9.84
N PHE A 307 -6.73 -11.66 9.18
CA PHE A 307 -6.99 -12.02 7.79
C PHE A 307 -5.88 -11.47 6.87
N TYR A 308 -5.43 -10.25 7.09
CA TYR A 308 -4.29 -9.67 6.35
C TYR A 308 -2.99 -10.46 6.57
N GLU A 309 -2.70 -10.91 7.80
CA GLU A 309 -1.54 -11.77 8.11
C GLU A 309 -1.55 -13.10 7.34
N SER A 310 -2.73 -13.65 7.02
CA SER A 310 -2.85 -14.91 6.25
C SER A 310 -2.31 -14.80 4.83
N SER A 311 -2.21 -13.59 4.28
CA SER A 311 -1.80 -13.30 2.89
C SER A 311 -2.69 -13.96 1.82
N THR A 312 -3.87 -14.46 2.17
CA THR A 312 -4.82 -15.10 1.24
C THR A 312 -5.74 -14.10 0.53
N PHE A 313 -5.85 -12.88 1.04
CA PHE A 313 -6.69 -11.82 0.50
C PHE A 313 -6.31 -11.40 -0.92
N HIS A 314 -7.28 -10.84 -1.65
CA HIS A 314 -7.11 -10.27 -2.98
C HIS A 314 -6.95 -8.75 -2.91
N GLY A 315 -5.92 -8.20 -3.56
CA GLY A 315 -5.72 -6.75 -3.62
C GLY A 315 -5.50 -6.12 -2.25
N LYS A 316 -6.51 -5.42 -1.74
CA LYS A 316 -6.45 -4.68 -0.46
C LYS A 316 -7.52 -5.15 0.52
N VAL A 317 -7.18 -5.16 1.79
CA VAL A 317 -8.14 -5.34 2.90
C VAL A 317 -8.52 -3.97 3.42
N VAL A 318 -9.82 -3.68 3.40
CA VAL A 318 -10.39 -2.40 3.81
C VAL A 318 -11.34 -2.59 4.97
N ILE A 319 -11.30 -1.66 5.92
CA ILE A 319 -12.19 -1.57 7.08
C ILE A 319 -13.12 -0.39 6.85
N THR A 320 -14.42 -0.62 6.88
CA THR A 320 -15.44 0.43 6.84
C THR A 320 -15.67 0.96 8.26
N VAL A 321 -15.46 2.25 8.45
CA VAL A 321 -15.56 2.90 9.77
C VAL A 321 -16.94 3.52 9.96
N CYS A 322 -17.47 4.15 8.93
CA CYS A 322 -18.80 4.80 8.97
C CYS A 322 -19.64 4.41 7.75
N ASN A 323 -20.89 4.02 7.99
CA ASN A 323 -21.86 3.62 6.96
C ASN A 323 -22.93 4.69 6.67
N ASP A 324 -22.75 5.95 7.13
CA ASP A 324 -23.79 7.00 7.05
C ASP A 324 -24.17 7.47 5.62
N VAL A 325 -23.68 6.82 4.58
CA VAL A 325 -24.00 7.17 3.16
C VAL A 325 -25.48 6.89 2.81
N GLN A 326 -26.26 6.23 3.66
CA GLN A 326 -27.66 5.84 3.37
C GLN A 326 -28.73 6.78 3.94
N LYS A 327 -28.38 7.92 4.55
CA LYS A 327 -29.40 8.80 5.19
C LYS A 327 -29.66 10.15 4.52
N ASP A 328 -28.95 10.49 3.46
CA ASP A 328 -29.14 11.76 2.72
C ASP A 328 -29.58 11.49 1.26
N GLN A 329 -30.68 10.72 1.10
CA GLN A 329 -31.50 10.69 -0.13
C GLN A 329 -32.93 11.02 0.19
#